data_77bc66775878c9f54e1adb6b4484c146
#
_entry.id   77bc66775878c9f54e1adb6b4484c146
#
_cell.length_a   1.000
_cell.length_b   1.000
_cell.length_c   1.000
_cell.angle_alpha   90.00
_cell.angle_beta   90.00
_cell.angle_gamma   90.00
#
_symmetry.space_group_name_H-M   'P 1'
#
loop_
_entity.id
_entity.type
_entity.pdbx_description
1 polymer ?
#
loop_
_entity_poly.entity_id
_entity_poly.type
_entity_poly.pdbx_seq_one_letter_code
_entity_poly.pdbx_strand_id
1 'polypeptide(L)'
;MANEKARREYGSGSISQRKDGSWTARFSIGVNENGKPKIKALYGKTEKEVRRKLNDFKRDFYKNSAQSIKKSTVGQYMTTWLTENKRNKLKPKSYDRLEQTLKYQVLPKIGHLQVAAIQSGDIQRMVNSLKADGLSYSTVKKAYDAVNDCFRTGVIQKTVPFNPALGVTIPAQKSFNTSEIKYHDEKAVEAITKAALSTYSNGTRVYRLGDAIILDVNTGLRLAEIAALRWEDVDLNNKVIHITNTRVVVRNRSGATKNKYITLVQDSTKSRAGERTVDLNGIAVDCLERLKKVTGECEYVLSTKSGAPMSLRYIDRMCRKIEVAAGLPEEQIYGMHALRHTFATNLFSNGVDIKTISELLGHSDITTTYNTYVHVIKKLKRDAVISIDKPKA
;
A
#
# COMPACT_ATOMS: atom_id res chain seq x y z
N MET A 1 17.65 20.56 30.39
CA MET A 1 16.42 20.89 29.65
C MET A 1 16.80 21.23 28.22
N ALA A 2 16.62 20.28 27.28
CA ALA A 2 16.92 20.50 25.87
C ALA A 2 15.76 21.27 25.24
N ASN A 3 16.04 22.45 24.71
CA ASN A 3 15.09 23.27 23.96
C ASN A 3 14.61 22.49 22.71
N GLU A 4 13.39 21.98 22.70
CA GLU A 4 12.72 21.53 21.49
C GLU A 4 12.56 22.70 20.54
N LYS A 5 13.40 22.75 19.50
CA LYS A 5 13.24 23.71 18.40
C LYS A 5 11.94 23.35 17.66
N ALA A 6 10.91 24.15 17.86
CA ALA A 6 9.64 24.03 17.14
C ALA A 6 9.91 23.88 15.62
N ARG A 7 9.31 22.85 15.00
CA ARG A 7 9.42 22.60 13.56
C ARG A 7 8.85 23.81 12.82
N ARG A 8 9.69 24.48 12.03
CA ARG A 8 9.29 25.67 11.25
C ARG A 8 8.21 25.30 10.24
N GLU A 9 7.23 26.20 10.08
CA GLU A 9 6.17 26.02 9.07
C GLU A 9 6.75 25.90 7.66
N TYR A 10 6.17 25.00 6.87
CA TYR A 10 6.54 24.82 5.46
C TYR A 10 6.32 26.12 4.67
N GLY A 11 7.32 26.57 3.90
CA GLY A 11 7.24 27.83 3.16
C GLY A 11 7.66 29.08 3.95
N SER A 12 8.04 28.96 5.23
CA SER A 12 8.53 30.10 6.02
C SER A 12 9.89 30.64 5.54
N GLY A 13 10.69 29.80 4.85
CA GLY A 13 12.08 30.10 4.51
C GLY A 13 13.00 30.09 5.73
N SER A 14 14.30 30.25 5.53
CA SER A 14 15.28 30.35 6.60
C SER A 14 16.15 31.60 6.42
N ILE A 15 16.49 32.25 7.52
CA ILE A 15 17.42 33.38 7.54
C ILE A 15 18.58 32.96 8.44
N SER A 16 19.82 33.23 8.01
CA SER A 16 21.03 32.91 8.74
C SER A 16 22.13 33.93 8.42
N GLN A 17 22.99 34.19 9.41
CA GLN A 17 24.18 34.98 9.21
C GLN A 17 25.30 34.10 8.64
N ARG A 18 26.07 34.63 7.71
CA ARG A 18 27.23 34.00 7.10
C ARG A 18 28.50 34.32 7.91
N LYS A 19 29.55 33.54 7.67
CA LYS A 19 30.87 33.75 8.33
C LYS A 19 31.50 35.10 8.02
N ASP A 20 31.15 35.71 6.88
CA ASP A 20 31.59 37.04 6.45
C ASP A 20 30.78 38.21 7.07
N GLY A 21 29.89 37.90 8.03
CA GLY A 21 29.03 38.88 8.69
C GLY A 21 27.79 39.25 7.89
N SER A 22 27.68 38.91 6.61
CA SER A 22 26.50 39.14 5.77
C SER A 22 25.35 38.20 6.14
N TRP A 23 24.13 38.54 5.70
CA TRP A 23 22.92 37.75 5.97
C TRP A 23 22.40 37.09 4.69
N THR A 24 21.90 35.86 4.82
CA THR A 24 21.25 35.13 3.73
C THR A 24 19.87 34.60 4.13
N ALA A 25 18.91 34.77 3.25
CA ALA A 25 17.64 34.05 3.32
C ALA A 25 17.58 32.98 2.24
N ARG A 26 17.03 31.81 2.57
CA ARG A 26 16.81 30.68 1.64
C ARG A 26 15.33 30.37 1.60
N PHE A 27 14.80 30.31 0.40
CA PHE A 27 13.39 29.99 0.14
C PHE A 27 13.28 28.88 -0.91
N SER A 28 12.52 27.83 -0.62
CA SER A 28 12.29 26.74 -1.58
C SER A 28 11.25 27.18 -2.60
N ILE A 29 11.63 27.16 -3.89
CA ILE A 29 10.77 27.50 -5.03
C ILE A 29 10.28 26.26 -5.79
N GLY A 30 10.39 25.05 -5.21
CA GLY A 30 10.00 23.78 -5.80
C GLY A 30 11.11 22.74 -5.69
N VAL A 31 11.03 21.71 -6.54
CA VAL A 31 12.03 20.64 -6.67
C VAL A 31 12.52 20.54 -8.13
N ASN A 32 13.77 20.14 -8.32
CA ASN A 32 14.31 19.87 -9.65
C ASN A 32 13.86 18.49 -10.16
N GLU A 33 14.23 18.15 -11.40
CA GLU A 33 13.90 16.87 -12.06
C GLU A 33 14.35 15.64 -11.24
N ASN A 34 15.40 15.79 -10.43
CA ASN A 34 15.94 14.75 -9.55
C ASN A 34 15.31 14.74 -8.15
N GLY A 35 14.23 15.51 -7.93
CA GLY A 35 13.52 15.59 -6.65
C GLY A 35 14.24 16.37 -5.54
N LYS A 36 15.38 17.04 -5.84
CA LYS A 36 16.08 17.89 -4.87
C LYS A 36 15.43 19.28 -4.77
N PRO A 37 15.38 19.90 -3.56
CA PRO A 37 14.82 21.23 -3.41
C PRO A 37 15.53 22.26 -4.28
N LYS A 38 14.77 23.01 -5.08
CA LYS A 38 15.25 24.17 -5.81
C LYS A 38 15.14 25.38 -4.88
N ILE A 39 16.28 25.97 -4.49
CA ILE A 39 16.34 27.03 -3.48
C ILE A 39 16.73 28.34 -4.14
N LYS A 40 15.96 29.40 -3.84
CA LYS A 40 16.34 30.79 -4.10
C LYS A 40 17.03 31.33 -2.87
N ALA A 41 18.28 31.83 -3.03
CA ALA A 41 19.02 32.53 -2.00
C ALA A 41 18.92 34.03 -2.24
N LEU A 42 18.74 34.81 -1.14
CA LEU A 42 18.69 36.27 -1.13
C LEU A 42 19.73 36.75 -0.11
N TYR A 43 20.46 37.78 -0.45
CA TYR A 43 21.58 38.28 0.35
C TYR A 43 21.37 39.73 0.75
N GLY A 44 21.92 40.10 1.91
CA GLY A 44 21.89 41.48 2.40
C GLY A 44 22.94 41.73 3.50
N LYS A 45 23.19 42.99 3.79
CA LYS A 45 24.14 43.39 4.83
C LYS A 45 23.58 43.26 6.25
N THR A 46 22.25 43.34 6.41
CA THR A 46 21.56 43.23 7.69
C THR A 46 20.44 42.20 7.66
N GLU A 47 20.09 41.65 8.83
CA GLU A 47 18.95 40.74 8.96
C GLU A 47 17.64 41.40 8.49
N LYS A 48 17.42 42.67 8.87
CA LYS A 48 16.22 43.44 8.50
C LYS A 48 16.07 43.55 6.98
N GLU A 49 17.18 43.84 6.28
CA GLU A 49 17.21 43.93 4.82
C GLU A 49 16.86 42.59 4.17
N VAL A 50 17.48 41.51 4.61
CA VAL A 50 17.25 40.18 4.04
C VAL A 50 15.83 39.69 4.34
N ARG A 51 15.28 39.98 5.51
CA ARG A 51 13.90 39.70 5.90
C ARG A 51 12.92 40.44 5.00
N ARG A 52 13.16 41.71 4.70
CA ARG A 52 12.35 42.48 3.76
C ARG A 52 12.42 41.87 2.36
N LYS A 53 13.62 41.63 1.82
CA LYS A 53 13.83 40.96 0.53
C LYS A 53 13.11 39.62 0.43
N LEU A 54 13.16 38.82 1.51
CA LEU A 54 12.45 37.53 1.57
C LEU A 54 10.94 37.71 1.52
N ASN A 55 10.38 38.66 2.23
CA ASN A 55 8.94 38.93 2.25
C ASN A 55 8.45 39.48 0.92
N ASP A 56 9.20 40.40 0.30
CA ASP A 56 8.88 40.93 -1.04
C ASP A 56 8.95 39.79 -2.08
N PHE A 57 10.02 39.00 -2.08
CA PHE A 57 10.14 37.84 -2.97
C PHE A 57 8.99 36.82 -2.77
N LYS A 58 8.62 36.53 -1.52
CA LYS A 58 7.47 35.64 -1.25
C LYS A 58 6.18 36.19 -1.81
N ARG A 59 5.89 37.48 -1.59
CA ARG A 59 4.68 38.14 -2.11
C ARG A 59 4.60 38.03 -3.63
N ASP A 60 5.70 38.35 -4.31
CA ASP A 60 5.75 38.32 -5.77
C ASP A 60 5.74 36.89 -6.32
N PHE A 61 6.44 35.96 -5.68
CA PHE A 61 6.41 34.54 -6.02
C PHE A 61 5.01 33.96 -5.93
N TYR A 62 4.29 34.20 -4.83
CA TYR A 62 2.92 33.71 -4.66
C TYR A 62 1.94 34.40 -5.61
N LYS A 63 2.10 35.70 -5.87
CA LYS A 63 1.28 36.43 -6.84
C LYS A 63 1.46 35.87 -8.26
N ASN A 64 2.70 35.66 -8.70
CA ASN A 64 3.01 35.12 -10.03
C ASN A 64 2.59 33.64 -10.14
N SER A 65 2.81 32.85 -9.10
CA SER A 65 2.36 31.45 -9.04
C SER A 65 0.83 31.36 -9.12
N ALA A 66 0.12 32.21 -8.39
CA ALA A 66 -1.35 32.25 -8.43
C ALA A 66 -1.88 32.66 -9.82
N GLN A 67 -1.23 33.60 -10.51
CA GLN A 67 -1.60 33.96 -11.88
C GLN A 67 -1.33 32.85 -12.89
N SER A 68 -0.19 32.17 -12.77
CA SER A 68 0.17 31.02 -13.61
C SER A 68 -0.82 29.87 -13.41
N ILE A 69 -1.16 29.57 -12.16
CA ILE A 69 -2.09 28.49 -11.82
C ILE A 69 -3.51 28.80 -12.30
N LYS A 70 -3.98 30.05 -12.22
CA LYS A 70 -5.28 30.45 -12.74
C LYS A 70 -5.45 30.15 -14.24
N LYS A 71 -4.35 30.16 -15.01
CA LYS A 71 -4.34 29.83 -16.44
C LYS A 71 -4.12 28.34 -16.72
N SER A 72 -3.80 27.53 -15.69
CA SER A 72 -3.53 26.10 -15.86
C SER A 72 -4.81 25.27 -15.79
N THR A 73 -4.77 24.12 -16.45
CA THR A 73 -5.82 23.10 -16.27
C THR A 73 -5.64 22.37 -14.95
N VAL A 74 -6.72 21.77 -14.45
CA VAL A 74 -6.69 20.90 -13.26
C VAL A 74 -5.68 19.76 -13.45
N GLY A 75 -5.58 19.21 -14.65
CA GLY A 75 -4.62 18.16 -14.98
C GLY A 75 -3.17 18.60 -14.80
N GLN A 76 -2.80 19.76 -15.30
CA GLN A 76 -1.48 20.34 -15.13
C GLN A 76 -1.19 20.61 -13.65
N TYR A 77 -2.14 21.24 -12.95
CA TYR A 77 -2.02 21.58 -11.55
C TYR A 77 -1.82 20.35 -10.65
N MET A 78 -2.65 19.31 -10.82
CA MET A 78 -2.57 18.09 -10.04
C MET A 78 -1.30 17.27 -10.35
N THR A 79 -0.81 17.31 -11.59
CA THR A 79 0.44 16.65 -11.96
C THR A 79 1.65 17.34 -11.30
N THR A 80 1.67 18.67 -11.30
CA THR A 80 2.69 19.46 -10.59
C THR A 80 2.64 19.19 -9.09
N TRP A 81 1.44 19.23 -8.48
CA TRP A 81 1.26 18.90 -7.07
C TRP A 81 1.75 17.49 -6.73
N LEU A 82 1.44 16.48 -7.55
CA LEU A 82 1.90 15.11 -7.35
C LEU A 82 3.43 15.05 -7.30
N THR A 83 4.10 15.73 -8.24
CA THR A 83 5.55 15.70 -8.36
C THR A 83 6.23 16.47 -7.22
N GLU A 84 5.76 17.69 -6.94
CA GLU A 84 6.44 18.59 -5.99
C GLU A 84 6.07 18.29 -4.53
N ASN A 85 4.82 17.90 -4.27
CA ASN A 85 4.33 17.76 -2.88
C ASN A 85 4.28 16.33 -2.38
N LYS A 86 4.25 15.32 -3.28
CA LYS A 86 4.05 13.91 -2.89
C LYS A 86 5.23 13.01 -3.14
N ARG A 87 6.09 13.31 -4.14
CA ARG A 87 7.20 12.44 -4.54
C ARG A 87 8.13 12.06 -3.41
N ASN A 88 8.51 13.04 -2.58
CA ASN A 88 9.46 12.84 -1.47
C ASN A 88 8.78 12.49 -0.13
N LYS A 89 7.44 12.52 -0.08
CA LYS A 89 6.67 12.23 1.16
C LYS A 89 6.10 10.84 1.19
N LEU A 90 5.78 10.29 0.01
CA LEU A 90 5.13 8.99 -0.07
C LEU A 90 6.14 7.87 -0.33
N LYS A 91 5.90 6.69 0.26
CA LYS A 91 6.59 5.48 -0.15
C LYS A 91 6.35 5.21 -1.64
N PRO A 92 7.31 4.64 -2.39
CA PRO A 92 7.22 4.47 -3.85
C PRO A 92 5.91 3.83 -4.32
N LYS A 93 5.44 2.77 -3.65
CA LYS A 93 4.17 2.09 -3.99
C LYS A 93 2.94 2.97 -3.78
N SER A 94 2.95 3.81 -2.74
CA SER A 94 1.85 4.76 -2.46
C SER A 94 1.82 5.88 -3.49
N TYR A 95 3.00 6.35 -3.92
CA TYR A 95 3.11 7.32 -5.00
C TYR A 95 2.58 6.75 -6.32
N ASP A 96 2.98 5.52 -6.70
CA ASP A 96 2.47 4.83 -7.89
C ASP A 96 0.94 4.73 -7.88
N ARG A 97 0.37 4.39 -6.73
CA ARG A 97 -1.08 4.27 -6.57
C ARG A 97 -1.78 5.62 -6.74
N LEU A 98 -1.24 6.69 -6.16
CA LEU A 98 -1.78 8.02 -6.31
C LEU A 98 -1.69 8.50 -7.76
N GLU A 99 -0.55 8.29 -8.42
CA GLU A 99 -0.34 8.58 -9.84
C GLU A 99 -1.37 7.85 -10.73
N GLN A 100 -1.60 6.56 -10.47
CA GLN A 100 -2.62 5.77 -11.18
C GLN A 100 -4.04 6.28 -10.91
N THR A 101 -4.35 6.63 -9.66
CA THR A 101 -5.66 7.22 -9.30
C THR A 101 -5.89 8.52 -10.07
N LEU A 102 -4.90 9.40 -10.13
CA LEU A 102 -5.01 10.61 -10.93
C LEU A 102 -5.22 10.28 -12.40
N LYS A 103 -4.37 9.44 -12.97
CA LYS A 103 -4.35 9.13 -14.40
C LYS A 103 -5.66 8.49 -14.90
N TYR A 104 -6.22 7.55 -14.15
CA TYR A 104 -7.32 6.72 -14.63
C TYR A 104 -8.69 7.11 -14.07
N GLN A 105 -8.75 7.75 -12.89
CA GLN A 105 -10.03 8.11 -12.26
C GLN A 105 -10.30 9.60 -12.28
N VAL A 106 -9.31 10.45 -11.99
CA VAL A 106 -9.52 11.88 -11.80
C VAL A 106 -9.38 12.68 -13.09
N LEU A 107 -8.20 12.59 -13.74
CA LEU A 107 -7.87 13.43 -14.90
C LEU A 107 -8.79 13.24 -16.10
N PRO A 108 -9.29 12.02 -16.42
CA PRO A 108 -10.26 11.87 -17.51
C PRO A 108 -11.58 12.61 -17.28
N LYS A 109 -11.97 12.84 -16.01
CA LYS A 109 -13.25 13.46 -15.65
C LYS A 109 -13.17 15.00 -15.50
N ILE A 110 -12.08 15.49 -14.88
CA ILE A 110 -11.95 16.92 -14.53
C ILE A 110 -10.64 17.57 -15.00
N GLY A 111 -9.70 16.80 -15.54
CA GLY A 111 -8.36 17.30 -15.87
C GLY A 111 -8.32 18.40 -16.93
N HIS A 112 -9.32 18.46 -17.81
CA HIS A 112 -9.46 19.48 -18.87
C HIS A 112 -9.99 20.82 -18.34
N LEU A 113 -10.62 20.85 -17.16
CA LEU A 113 -11.17 22.07 -16.58
C LEU A 113 -10.08 23.05 -16.17
N GLN A 114 -10.39 24.35 -16.24
CA GLN A 114 -9.48 25.39 -15.73
C GLN A 114 -9.52 25.41 -14.19
N VAL A 115 -8.35 25.56 -13.55
CA VAL A 115 -8.27 25.66 -12.09
C VAL A 115 -9.08 26.85 -11.54
N ALA A 116 -9.17 27.94 -12.30
CA ALA A 116 -9.93 29.12 -11.90
C ALA A 116 -11.46 28.93 -11.99
N ALA A 117 -11.93 27.95 -12.76
CA ALA A 117 -13.35 27.74 -13.04
C ALA A 117 -13.94 26.50 -12.33
N ILE A 118 -13.10 25.63 -11.78
CA ILE A 118 -13.57 24.39 -11.15
C ILE A 118 -14.39 24.68 -9.87
N GLN A 119 -15.52 23.99 -9.75
CA GLN A 119 -16.45 24.14 -8.63
C GLN A 119 -16.77 22.78 -7.98
N SER A 120 -17.43 22.83 -6.81
CA SER A 120 -17.83 21.61 -6.08
C SER A 120 -18.77 20.71 -6.91
N GLY A 121 -19.60 21.30 -7.76
CA GLY A 121 -20.46 20.55 -8.67
C GLY A 121 -19.68 19.68 -9.68
N ASP A 122 -18.50 20.10 -10.12
CA ASP A 122 -17.65 19.32 -11.03
C ASP A 122 -17.10 18.08 -10.32
N ILE A 123 -16.65 18.26 -9.07
CA ILE A 123 -16.15 17.17 -8.24
C ILE A 123 -17.30 16.20 -7.88
N GLN A 124 -18.49 16.72 -7.60
CA GLN A 124 -19.67 15.87 -7.35
C GLN A 124 -20.02 15.04 -8.58
N ARG A 125 -20.00 15.64 -9.79
CA ARG A 125 -20.22 14.90 -11.05
C ARG A 125 -19.16 13.82 -11.27
N MET A 126 -17.89 14.12 -11.00
CA MET A 126 -16.80 13.13 -11.05
C MET A 126 -17.10 11.94 -10.11
N VAL A 127 -17.43 12.19 -8.84
CA VAL A 127 -17.73 11.15 -7.85
C VAL A 127 -18.92 10.28 -8.31
N ASN A 128 -20.00 10.92 -8.78
CA ASN A 128 -21.19 10.22 -9.27
C ASN A 128 -20.90 9.38 -10.53
N SER A 129 -20.10 9.91 -11.46
CA SER A 129 -19.69 9.19 -12.67
C SER A 129 -18.83 7.97 -12.34
N LEU A 130 -17.85 8.09 -11.43
CA LEU A 130 -17.01 6.97 -11.02
C LEU A 130 -17.83 5.85 -10.36
N LYS A 131 -18.89 6.21 -9.62
CA LYS A 131 -19.84 5.21 -9.08
C LYS A 131 -20.65 4.56 -10.19
N ALA A 132 -21.17 5.34 -11.13
CA ALA A 132 -21.92 4.82 -12.27
C ALA A 132 -21.09 3.92 -13.18
N ASP A 133 -19.77 4.19 -13.29
CA ASP A 133 -18.79 3.33 -13.97
C ASP A 133 -18.53 1.99 -13.21
N GLY A 134 -19.25 1.71 -12.11
CA GLY A 134 -19.16 0.47 -11.34
C GLY A 134 -17.94 0.36 -10.42
N LEU A 135 -17.22 1.46 -10.19
CA LEU A 135 -16.04 1.44 -9.33
C LEU A 135 -16.41 1.27 -7.85
N SER A 136 -15.56 0.54 -7.11
CA SER A 136 -15.75 0.31 -5.68
C SER A 136 -15.69 1.60 -4.86
N TYR A 137 -16.38 1.61 -3.71
CA TYR A 137 -16.33 2.73 -2.76
C TYR A 137 -14.90 3.19 -2.46
N SER A 138 -13.97 2.23 -2.22
CA SER A 138 -12.58 2.57 -1.90
C SER A 138 -11.86 3.26 -3.05
N THR A 139 -12.19 2.95 -4.30
CA THR A 139 -11.61 3.60 -5.49
C THR A 139 -12.17 5.01 -5.65
N VAL A 140 -13.49 5.17 -5.54
CA VAL A 140 -14.15 6.49 -5.61
C VAL A 140 -13.64 7.40 -4.50
N LYS A 141 -13.57 6.88 -3.26
CA LYS A 141 -13.04 7.63 -2.12
C LYS A 141 -11.60 8.08 -2.34
N LYS A 142 -10.72 7.22 -2.86
CA LYS A 142 -9.32 7.60 -3.16
C LYS A 142 -9.22 8.69 -4.22
N ALA A 143 -10.07 8.64 -5.24
CA ALA A 143 -10.13 9.69 -6.27
C ALA A 143 -10.53 11.04 -5.64
N TYR A 144 -11.58 11.05 -4.82
CA TYR A 144 -12.01 12.22 -4.07
C TYR A 144 -10.91 12.73 -3.12
N ASP A 145 -10.33 11.83 -2.31
CA ASP A 145 -9.28 12.18 -1.34
C ASP A 145 -8.07 12.82 -2.05
N ALA A 146 -7.70 12.34 -3.25
CA ALA A 146 -6.61 12.92 -4.05
C ALA A 146 -6.91 14.36 -4.49
N VAL A 147 -8.14 14.63 -4.95
CA VAL A 147 -8.57 15.98 -5.32
C VAL A 147 -8.60 16.88 -4.09
N ASN A 148 -9.23 16.42 -3.01
CA ASN A 148 -9.33 17.16 -1.75
C ASN A 148 -7.94 17.52 -1.19
N ASP A 149 -7.00 16.58 -1.17
CA ASP A 149 -5.64 16.80 -0.65
C ASP A 149 -4.83 17.75 -1.53
N CYS A 150 -5.00 17.67 -2.86
CA CYS A 150 -4.37 18.59 -3.80
C CYS A 150 -4.82 20.04 -3.56
N PHE A 151 -6.12 20.29 -3.59
CA PHE A 151 -6.67 21.64 -3.44
C PHE A 151 -6.52 22.17 -2.01
N ARG A 152 -6.63 21.33 -0.98
CA ARG A 152 -6.28 21.70 0.41
C ARG A 152 -4.84 22.17 0.51
N THR A 153 -3.90 21.46 -0.12
CA THR A 153 -2.50 21.89 -0.18
C THR A 153 -2.37 23.24 -0.87
N GLY A 154 -3.09 23.45 -1.96
CA GLY A 154 -3.10 24.72 -2.70
C GLY A 154 -3.64 25.90 -1.88
N VAL A 155 -4.70 25.69 -1.09
CA VAL A 155 -5.23 26.72 -0.18
C VAL A 155 -4.18 27.09 0.89
N ILE A 156 -3.54 26.08 1.51
CA ILE A 156 -2.47 26.30 2.50
C ILE A 156 -1.30 27.08 1.88
N GLN A 157 -0.93 26.75 0.64
CA GLN A 157 0.14 27.42 -0.11
C GLN A 157 -0.29 28.73 -0.77
N LYS A 158 -1.56 29.14 -0.61
CA LYS A 158 -2.16 30.34 -1.21
C LYS A 158 -2.07 30.39 -2.74
N THR A 159 -2.03 29.23 -3.39
CA THR A 159 -2.01 29.09 -4.85
C THR A 159 -3.40 29.05 -5.46
N VAL A 160 -4.39 28.56 -4.70
CA VAL A 160 -5.81 28.62 -5.04
C VAL A 160 -6.61 29.25 -3.90
N PRO A 161 -7.73 29.95 -4.18
CA PRO A 161 -8.48 30.68 -3.16
C PRO A 161 -9.32 29.80 -2.26
N PHE A 162 -9.78 28.64 -2.75
CA PHE A 162 -10.64 27.70 -2.02
C PHE A 162 -10.42 26.28 -2.52
N ASN A 163 -10.93 25.32 -1.73
CA ASN A 163 -10.90 23.90 -2.09
C ASN A 163 -12.28 23.48 -2.65
N PRO A 164 -12.40 23.17 -3.96
CA PRO A 164 -13.66 22.78 -4.57
C PRO A 164 -14.17 21.39 -4.13
N ALA A 165 -13.37 20.60 -3.46
CA ALA A 165 -13.82 19.32 -2.92
C ALA A 165 -14.62 19.46 -1.61
N LEU A 166 -14.61 20.63 -0.97
CA LEU A 166 -15.41 20.87 0.23
C LEU A 166 -16.91 20.87 -0.12
N GLY A 167 -17.71 20.21 0.71
CA GLY A 167 -19.16 20.10 0.51
C GLY A 167 -19.59 19.01 -0.48
N VAL A 168 -18.65 18.27 -1.08
CA VAL A 168 -18.96 17.12 -1.94
C VAL A 168 -19.36 15.92 -1.08
N THR A 169 -20.44 15.27 -1.45
CA THR A 169 -20.95 14.08 -0.76
C THR A 169 -20.48 12.82 -1.47
N ILE A 170 -19.71 11.98 -0.76
CA ILE A 170 -19.40 10.62 -1.24
C ILE A 170 -20.60 9.73 -0.88
N PRO A 171 -21.19 8.99 -1.85
CA PRO A 171 -22.27 8.04 -1.56
C PRO A 171 -21.87 7.04 -0.48
N ALA A 172 -22.82 6.65 0.38
CA ALA A 172 -22.55 5.73 1.48
C ALA A 172 -22.00 4.38 0.97
N GLN A 173 -21.06 3.79 1.69
CA GLN A 173 -20.39 2.52 1.29
C GLN A 173 -21.37 1.39 0.98
N LYS A 174 -22.47 1.29 1.74
CA LYS A 174 -23.55 0.31 1.51
C LYS A 174 -24.26 0.44 0.16
N SER A 175 -24.11 1.57 -0.54
CA SER A 175 -24.67 1.81 -1.86
C SER A 175 -23.77 1.33 -3.00
N PHE A 176 -22.63 0.72 -2.69
CA PHE A 176 -21.71 0.11 -3.65
C PHE A 176 -21.78 -1.42 -3.54
N ASN A 177 -21.52 -2.10 -4.65
CA ASN A 177 -21.40 -3.55 -4.62
C ASN A 177 -20.20 -3.93 -3.74
N THR A 178 -20.45 -4.76 -2.73
CA THR A 178 -19.41 -5.34 -1.89
C THR A 178 -19.09 -6.74 -2.41
N SER A 179 -17.83 -7.00 -2.72
CA SER A 179 -17.38 -8.37 -3.02
C SER A 179 -17.31 -9.16 -1.71
N GLU A 180 -17.84 -10.36 -1.74
CA GLU A 180 -17.64 -11.33 -0.66
C GLU A 180 -16.15 -11.69 -0.53
N ILE A 181 -15.75 -12.04 0.70
CA ILE A 181 -14.39 -12.51 0.94
C ILE A 181 -14.22 -13.88 0.34
N LYS A 182 -13.23 -14.00 -0.51
CA LYS A 182 -12.85 -15.23 -1.17
C LYS A 182 -11.91 -16.03 -0.28
N TYR A 183 -12.30 -17.23 0.09
CA TYR A 183 -11.49 -18.20 0.83
C TYR A 183 -11.82 -19.61 0.34
N HIS A 184 -10.97 -20.57 0.65
CA HIS A 184 -11.17 -21.98 0.31
C HIS A 184 -11.71 -22.74 1.52
N ASP A 185 -12.67 -23.62 1.29
CA ASP A 185 -13.12 -24.56 2.30
C ASP A 185 -12.09 -25.70 2.50
N GLU A 186 -12.33 -26.56 3.48
CA GLU A 186 -11.42 -27.65 3.84
C GLU A 186 -11.15 -28.61 2.67
N LYS A 187 -12.19 -28.98 1.90
CA LYS A 187 -12.05 -29.85 0.74
C LYS A 187 -11.19 -29.22 -0.36
N ALA A 188 -11.38 -27.94 -0.61
CA ALA A 188 -10.56 -27.20 -1.57
C ALA A 188 -9.10 -27.11 -1.11
N VAL A 189 -8.86 -26.90 0.19
CA VAL A 189 -7.50 -26.88 0.79
C VAL A 189 -6.81 -28.24 0.65
N GLU A 190 -7.51 -29.34 0.89
CA GLU A 190 -6.98 -30.69 0.67
C GLU A 190 -6.60 -30.93 -0.80
N ALA A 191 -7.50 -30.57 -1.73
CA ALA A 191 -7.24 -30.69 -3.16
C ALA A 191 -6.06 -29.83 -3.63
N ILE A 192 -5.97 -28.58 -3.16
CA ILE A 192 -4.84 -27.67 -3.41
C ILE A 192 -3.55 -28.29 -2.88
N THR A 193 -3.56 -28.81 -1.65
CA THR A 193 -2.40 -29.45 -1.02
C THR A 193 -1.92 -30.63 -1.84
N LYS A 194 -2.82 -31.53 -2.25
CA LYS A 194 -2.50 -32.68 -3.10
C LYS A 194 -1.91 -32.24 -4.45
N ALA A 195 -2.52 -31.24 -5.09
CA ALA A 195 -2.02 -30.71 -6.35
C ALA A 195 -0.64 -30.03 -6.20
N ALA A 196 -0.42 -29.25 -5.15
CA ALA A 196 0.85 -28.60 -4.86
C ALA A 196 2.00 -29.59 -4.66
N LEU A 197 1.70 -30.78 -4.10
CA LEU A 197 2.65 -31.85 -3.85
C LEU A 197 2.80 -32.84 -5.02
N SER A 198 2.07 -32.66 -6.13
CA SER A 198 2.09 -33.58 -7.27
C SER A 198 3.49 -33.73 -7.89
N THR A 199 3.75 -34.96 -8.40
CA THR A 199 5.00 -35.33 -9.05
C THR A 199 4.73 -35.89 -10.44
N TYR A 200 5.71 -35.73 -11.32
CA TYR A 200 5.76 -36.47 -12.58
C TYR A 200 6.07 -37.97 -12.34
N SER A 201 5.93 -38.79 -13.35
CA SER A 201 6.26 -40.22 -13.30
C SER A 201 7.69 -40.54 -12.86
N ASN A 202 8.63 -39.62 -13.10
CA ASN A 202 10.02 -39.71 -12.66
C ASN A 202 10.25 -39.25 -11.21
N GLY A 203 9.18 -38.97 -10.44
CA GLY A 203 9.29 -38.51 -9.06
C GLY A 203 9.62 -37.01 -8.87
N THR A 204 9.87 -36.26 -9.97
CA THR A 204 10.17 -34.83 -9.88
C THR A 204 8.90 -34.04 -9.58
N ARG A 205 8.98 -33.03 -8.70
CA ARG A 205 7.85 -32.15 -8.38
C ARG A 205 7.36 -31.38 -9.61
N VAL A 206 6.05 -31.42 -9.89
CA VAL A 206 5.41 -30.58 -10.92
C VAL A 206 5.58 -29.09 -10.57
N TYR A 207 5.40 -28.75 -9.30
CA TYR A 207 5.56 -27.40 -8.76
C TYR A 207 6.75 -27.39 -7.78
N ARG A 208 7.93 -26.97 -8.27
CA ARG A 208 9.16 -26.96 -7.48
C ARG A 208 9.03 -26.26 -6.12
N LEU A 209 8.22 -25.21 -6.04
CA LEU A 209 7.96 -24.41 -4.84
C LEU A 209 6.49 -24.57 -4.38
N GLY A 210 5.84 -25.68 -4.69
CA GLY A 210 4.45 -25.95 -4.31
C GLY A 210 4.22 -25.89 -2.79
N ASP A 211 5.23 -26.32 -2.01
CA ASP A 211 5.22 -26.23 -0.55
C ASP A 211 4.99 -24.80 -0.02
N ALA A 212 5.31 -23.76 -0.80
CA ALA A 212 5.04 -22.36 -0.42
C ALA A 212 3.54 -22.05 -0.33
N ILE A 213 2.71 -22.73 -1.12
CA ILE A 213 1.26 -22.56 -1.12
C ILE A 213 0.66 -23.18 0.15
N ILE A 214 1.16 -24.36 0.53
CA ILE A 214 0.75 -25.04 1.76
C ILE A 214 1.23 -24.26 3.00
N LEU A 215 2.45 -23.74 2.97
CA LEU A 215 2.99 -22.87 4.01
C LEU A 215 2.09 -21.65 4.22
N ASP A 216 1.64 -20.98 3.14
CA ASP A 216 0.82 -19.78 3.23
C ASP A 216 -0.57 -20.06 3.84
N VAL A 217 -1.20 -21.19 3.51
CA VAL A 217 -2.46 -21.64 4.15
C VAL A 217 -2.28 -21.87 5.65
N ASN A 218 -1.09 -22.25 6.10
CA ASN A 218 -0.80 -22.57 7.52
C ASN A 218 -0.18 -21.42 8.31
N THR A 219 0.19 -20.31 7.66
CA THR A 219 0.83 -19.16 8.32
C THR A 219 0.12 -17.84 8.07
N GLY A 220 -0.71 -17.77 7.03
CA GLY A 220 -1.45 -16.56 6.64
C GLY A 220 -0.55 -15.38 6.29
N LEU A 221 0.66 -15.60 5.79
CA LEU A 221 1.60 -14.56 5.37
C LEU A 221 1.01 -13.73 4.23
N ARG A 222 1.39 -12.46 4.13
CA ARG A 222 1.07 -11.70 2.92
C ARG A 222 1.98 -12.14 1.77
N LEU A 223 1.47 -12.14 0.53
CA LEU A 223 2.30 -12.44 -0.65
C LEU A 223 3.61 -11.63 -0.68
N ALA A 224 3.59 -10.39 -0.20
CA ALA A 224 4.77 -9.53 -0.13
C ALA A 224 5.78 -9.97 0.95
N GLU A 225 5.30 -10.58 2.03
CA GLU A 225 6.09 -11.11 3.15
C GLU A 225 6.73 -12.45 2.75
N ILE A 226 5.94 -13.41 2.26
CA ILE A 226 6.48 -14.72 1.84
C ILE A 226 7.47 -14.58 0.66
N ALA A 227 7.26 -13.61 -0.24
CA ALA A 227 8.21 -13.31 -1.32
C ALA A 227 9.50 -12.64 -0.85
N ALA A 228 9.51 -12.06 0.36
CA ALA A 228 10.68 -11.43 0.98
C ALA A 228 11.38 -12.32 1.99
N LEU A 229 10.77 -13.45 2.37
CA LEU A 229 11.23 -14.33 3.43
C LEU A 229 12.63 -14.90 3.10
N ARG A 230 13.57 -14.72 4.02
CA ARG A 230 14.93 -15.25 3.94
C ARG A 230 15.09 -16.44 4.85
N TRP A 231 16.09 -17.28 4.58
CA TRP A 231 16.41 -18.40 5.46
C TRP A 231 16.92 -17.95 6.83
N GLU A 232 17.54 -16.79 6.93
CA GLU A 232 17.96 -16.19 8.21
C GLU A 232 16.78 -15.79 9.13
N ASP A 233 15.60 -15.54 8.54
CA ASP A 233 14.37 -15.21 9.27
C ASP A 233 13.60 -16.47 9.74
N VAL A 234 14.05 -17.69 9.39
CA VAL A 234 13.38 -18.96 9.70
C VAL A 234 14.13 -19.71 10.79
N ASP A 235 13.52 -19.82 11.96
CA ASP A 235 14.03 -20.63 13.06
C ASP A 235 13.21 -21.93 13.18
N LEU A 236 13.74 -23.01 12.58
CA LEU A 236 13.10 -24.32 12.61
C LEU A 236 13.19 -24.98 14.00
N ASN A 237 14.18 -24.63 14.82
CA ASN A 237 14.33 -25.20 16.16
C ASN A 237 13.25 -24.68 17.10
N ASN A 238 13.01 -23.36 17.07
CA ASN A 238 11.95 -22.72 17.85
C ASN A 238 10.59 -22.71 17.11
N LYS A 239 10.54 -23.23 15.87
CA LYS A 239 9.34 -23.31 15.00
C LYS A 239 8.68 -21.94 14.81
N VAL A 240 9.47 -20.94 14.42
CA VAL A 240 8.98 -19.58 14.19
C VAL A 240 9.56 -18.98 12.91
N ILE A 241 8.82 -18.03 12.35
CA ILE A 241 9.27 -17.13 11.27
C ILE A 241 9.24 -15.69 11.78
N HIS A 242 10.33 -14.95 11.58
CA HIS A 242 10.39 -13.52 11.86
C HIS A 242 10.05 -12.73 10.59
N ILE A 243 8.98 -11.94 10.64
CA ILE A 243 8.60 -11.10 9.50
C ILE A 243 9.26 -9.74 9.64
N THR A 244 10.35 -9.55 8.92
CA THR A 244 11.20 -8.34 8.96
C THR A 244 11.04 -7.50 7.70
N ASN A 245 10.79 -8.13 6.56
CA ASN A 245 10.82 -7.50 5.25
C ASN A 245 9.57 -7.76 4.40
N THR A 246 9.32 -6.87 3.45
CA THR A 246 8.32 -7.04 2.40
C THR A 246 8.90 -6.68 1.03
N ARG A 247 8.47 -7.36 -0.01
CA ARG A 247 8.83 -7.02 -1.39
C ARG A 247 7.67 -6.34 -2.11
N VAL A 248 7.96 -5.22 -2.76
CA VAL A 248 6.96 -4.45 -3.48
C VAL A 248 7.40 -4.16 -4.91
N VAL A 249 6.48 -4.27 -5.85
CA VAL A 249 6.72 -3.89 -7.25
C VAL A 249 6.31 -2.43 -7.40
N VAL A 250 7.24 -1.62 -7.90
CA VAL A 250 7.05 -0.19 -8.14
C VAL A 250 7.48 0.20 -9.54
N ARG A 251 6.98 1.34 -10.03
CA ARG A 251 7.41 1.89 -11.31
C ARG A 251 8.88 2.32 -11.22
N ASN A 252 9.67 1.91 -12.21
CA ASN A 252 11.06 2.35 -12.34
C ASN A 252 11.10 3.81 -12.78
N ARG A 253 11.60 4.68 -11.91
CA ARG A 253 11.80 6.11 -12.18
C ARG A 253 13.28 6.50 -12.14
N SER A 254 14.17 5.55 -11.83
CA SER A 254 15.60 5.81 -11.73
C SER A 254 16.31 5.80 -13.10
N GLY A 255 15.70 5.17 -14.10
CA GLY A 255 16.34 4.93 -15.39
C GLY A 255 17.48 3.91 -15.36
N ALA A 256 17.80 3.35 -14.18
CA ALA A 256 18.93 2.43 -13.99
C ALA A 256 18.78 1.11 -14.79
N THR A 257 17.57 0.74 -15.17
CA THR A 257 17.31 -0.45 -16.00
C THR A 257 16.23 -0.12 -17.04
N LYS A 258 16.19 -0.89 -18.15
CA LYS A 258 15.17 -0.78 -19.20
C LYS A 258 13.78 -1.26 -18.72
N ASN A 259 13.68 -1.91 -17.58
CA ASN A 259 12.44 -2.44 -17.07
C ASN A 259 11.51 -1.32 -16.59
N LYS A 260 10.24 -1.35 -17.01
CA LYS A 260 9.19 -0.41 -16.60
C LYS A 260 8.89 -0.48 -15.08
N TYR A 261 9.09 -1.66 -14.48
CA TYR A 261 8.86 -1.92 -13.06
C TYR A 261 10.09 -2.57 -12.45
N ILE A 262 10.35 -2.25 -11.19
CA ILE A 262 11.40 -2.86 -10.36
C ILE A 262 10.78 -3.38 -9.07
N THR A 263 11.43 -4.36 -8.48
CA THR A 263 11.05 -4.86 -7.14
C THR A 263 11.98 -4.26 -6.11
N LEU A 264 11.41 -3.69 -5.06
CA LEU A 264 12.14 -3.16 -3.92
C LEU A 264 11.85 -4.03 -2.70
N VAL A 265 12.88 -4.27 -1.91
CA VAL A 265 12.74 -4.77 -0.53
C VAL A 265 12.51 -3.56 0.36
N GLN A 266 11.54 -3.66 1.24
CA GLN A 266 11.21 -2.62 2.21
C GLN A 266 11.11 -3.29 3.58
N ASP A 267 11.66 -2.65 4.60
CA ASP A 267 11.43 -3.07 5.97
C ASP A 267 9.93 -3.13 6.23
N SER A 268 9.47 -4.19 6.89
CA SER A 268 8.05 -4.39 7.21
C SER A 268 7.50 -3.30 8.14
N THR A 269 8.38 -2.53 8.75
CA THR A 269 8.16 -1.47 9.73
C THR A 269 7.40 -0.24 9.22
N LYS A 270 6.24 -0.47 8.60
CA LYS A 270 5.25 0.62 8.43
C LYS A 270 4.50 0.90 9.74
N SER A 271 4.46 -0.06 10.62
CA SER A 271 3.94 -0.01 12.00
C SER A 271 4.63 -1.10 12.82
N ARG A 272 4.72 -0.95 14.14
CA ARG A 272 5.20 -2.03 15.05
C ARG A 272 4.48 -3.37 14.84
N ALA A 273 3.24 -3.36 14.33
CA ALA A 273 2.49 -4.56 13.98
C ALA A 273 2.98 -5.26 12.69
N GLY A 274 3.90 -4.66 11.94
CA GLY A 274 4.50 -5.26 10.74
C GLY A 274 5.64 -6.22 11.06
N GLU A 275 6.42 -5.93 12.10
CA GLU A 275 7.40 -6.84 12.66
C GLU A 275 6.66 -7.77 13.63
N ARG A 276 6.61 -9.03 13.31
CA ARG A 276 5.99 -10.04 14.13
C ARG A 276 6.66 -11.38 13.94
N THR A 277 6.55 -12.19 14.96
CA THR A 277 6.89 -13.61 14.90
C THR A 277 5.62 -14.39 14.57
N VAL A 278 5.73 -15.36 13.68
CA VAL A 278 4.66 -16.28 13.30
C VAL A 278 5.06 -17.67 13.73
N ASP A 279 4.28 -18.26 14.63
CA ASP A 279 4.46 -19.64 15.09
C ASP A 279 4.11 -20.64 13.97
N LEU A 280 4.86 -21.74 13.89
CA LEU A 280 4.72 -22.76 12.87
C LEU A 280 4.08 -24.03 13.47
N ASN A 281 3.02 -24.50 12.84
CA ASN A 281 2.51 -25.83 13.06
C ASN A 281 3.39 -26.88 12.35
N GLY A 282 3.17 -28.18 12.63
CA GLY A 282 3.95 -29.26 12.03
C GLY A 282 3.96 -29.25 10.50
N ILE A 283 2.82 -28.95 9.88
CA ILE A 283 2.69 -28.90 8.41
C ILE A 283 3.57 -27.77 7.84
N ALA A 284 3.60 -26.60 8.48
CA ALA A 284 4.42 -25.48 8.06
C ALA A 284 5.92 -25.77 8.20
N VAL A 285 6.32 -26.46 9.29
CA VAL A 285 7.71 -26.94 9.47
C VAL A 285 8.10 -27.90 8.37
N ASP A 286 7.30 -28.92 8.09
CA ASP A 286 7.54 -29.88 7.00
C ASP A 286 7.69 -29.22 5.64
N CYS A 287 6.86 -28.20 5.36
CA CYS A 287 6.96 -27.40 4.12
C CYS A 287 8.31 -26.66 4.03
N LEU A 288 8.73 -26.01 5.11
CA LEU A 288 10.01 -25.31 5.17
C LEU A 288 11.21 -26.25 5.05
N GLU A 289 11.17 -27.43 5.66
CA GLU A 289 12.21 -28.45 5.53
C GLU A 289 12.32 -28.94 4.07
N ARG A 290 11.20 -29.17 3.41
CA ARG A 290 11.20 -29.54 1.97
C ARG A 290 11.68 -28.41 1.08
N LEU A 291 11.28 -27.16 1.36
CA LEU A 291 11.79 -25.99 0.66
C LEU A 291 13.29 -25.80 0.89
N LYS A 292 13.80 -26.08 2.11
CA LYS A 292 15.22 -25.97 2.43
C LYS A 292 16.08 -26.92 1.59
N LYS A 293 15.59 -28.12 1.28
CA LYS A 293 16.27 -29.06 0.36
C LYS A 293 16.36 -28.51 -1.08
N VAL A 294 15.48 -27.58 -1.47
CA VAL A 294 15.40 -27.04 -2.84
C VAL A 294 16.10 -25.69 -2.97
N THR A 295 16.07 -24.87 -1.92
CA THR A 295 16.53 -23.46 -1.95
C THR A 295 17.41 -23.09 -0.75
N GLY A 296 17.82 -24.03 0.10
CA GLY A 296 18.54 -23.73 1.35
C GLY A 296 19.92 -23.11 1.15
N GLU A 297 20.53 -23.26 -0.02
CA GLU A 297 21.78 -22.58 -0.39
C GLU A 297 21.55 -21.15 -0.91
N CYS A 298 20.29 -20.73 -1.10
CA CYS A 298 19.93 -19.39 -1.55
C CYS A 298 19.62 -18.50 -0.34
N GLU A 299 19.67 -17.19 -0.54
CA GLU A 299 19.30 -16.21 0.49
C GLU A 299 17.80 -16.28 0.83
N TYR A 300 16.94 -16.40 -0.21
CA TYR A 300 15.49 -16.36 -0.06
C TYR A 300 14.87 -17.76 -0.07
N VAL A 301 13.87 -17.98 0.79
CA VAL A 301 13.09 -19.23 0.85
C VAL A 301 12.45 -19.54 -0.50
N LEU A 302 11.93 -18.50 -1.20
CA LEU A 302 11.37 -18.65 -2.54
C LEU A 302 12.33 -18.08 -3.58
N SER A 303 13.26 -18.92 -4.06
CA SER A 303 14.27 -18.55 -5.03
C SER A 303 14.08 -19.24 -6.38
N THR A 304 14.55 -18.59 -7.44
CA THR A 304 14.74 -19.19 -8.77
C THR A 304 15.85 -20.23 -8.73
N LYS A 305 16.06 -20.98 -9.82
CA LYS A 305 17.19 -21.90 -9.95
C LYS A 305 18.56 -21.18 -9.92
N SER A 306 18.59 -19.89 -10.26
CA SER A 306 19.82 -19.06 -10.21
C SER A 306 20.02 -18.35 -8.85
N GLY A 307 19.23 -18.66 -7.82
CA GLY A 307 19.31 -18.06 -6.49
C GLY A 307 18.60 -16.71 -6.35
N ALA A 308 18.12 -16.09 -7.44
CA ALA A 308 17.40 -14.84 -7.36
C ALA A 308 16.02 -15.03 -6.70
N PRO A 309 15.53 -14.05 -5.93
CA PRO A 309 14.24 -14.15 -5.26
C PRO A 309 13.10 -14.23 -6.27
N MET A 310 12.13 -15.12 -6.04
CA MET A 310 10.97 -15.33 -6.90
C MET A 310 10.10 -14.07 -6.99
N SER A 311 9.58 -13.74 -8.18
CA SER A 311 8.70 -12.59 -8.34
C SER A 311 7.31 -12.83 -7.74
N LEU A 312 6.72 -11.78 -7.14
CA LEU A 312 5.37 -11.85 -6.57
C LEU A 312 4.33 -12.37 -7.60
N ARG A 313 4.44 -11.90 -8.85
CA ARG A 313 3.54 -12.31 -9.93
C ARG A 313 3.70 -13.80 -10.27
N TYR A 314 4.91 -14.34 -10.19
CA TYR A 314 5.13 -15.77 -10.43
C TYR A 314 4.51 -16.62 -9.32
N ILE A 315 4.69 -16.23 -8.05
CA ILE A 315 4.13 -16.94 -6.89
C ILE A 315 2.60 -16.98 -6.98
N ASP A 316 1.94 -15.83 -7.22
CA ASP A 316 0.48 -15.78 -7.37
C ASP A 316 -0.01 -16.60 -8.58
N ARG A 317 0.70 -16.54 -9.70
CA ARG A 317 0.38 -17.36 -10.88
C ARG A 317 0.57 -18.85 -10.63
N MET A 318 1.58 -19.25 -9.87
CA MET A 318 1.79 -20.64 -9.46
C MET A 318 0.64 -21.12 -8.58
N CYS A 319 0.20 -20.32 -7.61
CA CYS A 319 -0.97 -20.60 -6.79
C CYS A 319 -2.20 -20.89 -7.66
N ARG A 320 -2.54 -19.98 -8.58
CA ARG A 320 -3.69 -20.15 -9.49
C ARG A 320 -3.57 -21.40 -10.37
N LYS A 321 -2.38 -21.75 -10.81
CA LYS A 321 -2.16 -22.99 -11.56
C LYS A 321 -2.38 -24.23 -10.71
N ILE A 322 -2.01 -24.19 -9.43
CA ILE A 322 -2.25 -25.26 -8.47
C ILE A 322 -3.75 -25.38 -8.18
N GLU A 323 -4.46 -24.26 -8.00
CA GLU A 323 -5.93 -24.24 -7.83
C GLU A 323 -6.65 -24.88 -9.03
N VAL A 324 -6.22 -24.57 -10.27
CA VAL A 324 -6.74 -25.22 -11.49
C VAL A 324 -6.42 -26.72 -11.49
N ALA A 325 -5.18 -27.11 -11.17
CA ALA A 325 -4.77 -28.52 -11.12
C ALA A 325 -5.46 -29.31 -10.00
N ALA A 326 -5.92 -28.63 -8.95
CA ALA A 326 -6.75 -29.18 -7.89
C ALA A 326 -8.21 -29.44 -8.34
N GLY A 327 -8.58 -29.04 -9.57
CA GLY A 327 -9.94 -29.23 -10.11
C GLY A 327 -10.95 -28.21 -9.60
N LEU A 328 -10.51 -27.07 -9.06
CA LEU A 328 -11.42 -26.02 -8.60
C LEU A 328 -12.09 -25.31 -9.79
N PRO A 329 -13.37 -24.93 -9.68
CA PRO A 329 -14.07 -24.18 -10.71
C PRO A 329 -13.46 -22.78 -10.89
N GLU A 330 -13.64 -22.18 -12.07
CA GLU A 330 -13.00 -20.91 -12.45
C GLU A 330 -13.30 -19.77 -11.45
N GLU A 331 -14.53 -19.72 -10.95
CA GLU A 331 -14.98 -18.75 -9.95
C GLU A 331 -14.30 -18.90 -8.57
N GLN A 332 -13.63 -20.04 -8.33
CA GLN A 332 -12.85 -20.33 -7.12
C GLN A 332 -11.34 -20.23 -7.33
N ILE A 333 -10.86 -19.79 -8.48
CA ILE A 333 -9.45 -19.55 -8.73
C ILE A 333 -9.08 -18.17 -8.20
N TYR A 334 -8.66 -18.10 -6.93
CA TYR A 334 -8.50 -16.86 -6.20
C TYR A 334 -7.06 -16.36 -6.09
N GLY A 335 -6.08 -17.28 -6.02
CA GLY A 335 -4.66 -16.97 -5.81
C GLY A 335 -4.29 -16.70 -4.35
N MET A 336 -3.05 -16.28 -4.13
CA MET A 336 -2.39 -16.18 -2.82
C MET A 336 -3.17 -15.44 -1.74
N HIS A 337 -3.90 -14.37 -2.10
CA HIS A 337 -4.59 -13.58 -1.07
C HIS A 337 -5.74 -14.34 -0.39
N ALA A 338 -6.37 -15.26 -1.11
CA ALA A 338 -7.42 -16.11 -0.56
C ALA A 338 -6.89 -17.13 0.45
N LEU A 339 -5.64 -17.61 0.30
CA LEU A 339 -5.02 -18.54 1.24
C LEU A 339 -4.90 -17.91 2.65
N ARG A 340 -4.51 -16.64 2.70
CA ARG A 340 -4.49 -15.89 3.97
C ARG A 340 -5.90 -15.72 4.56
N HIS A 341 -6.91 -15.51 3.72
CA HIS A 341 -8.30 -15.49 4.18
C HIS A 341 -8.75 -16.85 4.68
N THR A 342 -8.32 -17.92 4.01
CA THR A 342 -8.54 -19.31 4.44
C THR A 342 -7.92 -19.57 5.82
N PHE A 343 -6.66 -19.21 6.03
CA PHE A 343 -6.01 -19.31 7.33
C PHE A 343 -6.80 -18.62 8.45
N ALA A 344 -7.20 -17.36 8.22
CA ALA A 344 -7.98 -16.63 9.23
C ALA A 344 -9.36 -17.23 9.48
N THR A 345 -10.05 -17.69 8.41
CA THR A 345 -11.38 -18.33 8.53
C THR A 345 -11.28 -19.65 9.29
N ASN A 346 -10.22 -20.45 9.05
CA ASN A 346 -9.97 -21.68 9.80
C ASN A 346 -9.72 -21.40 11.29
N LEU A 347 -8.95 -20.36 11.64
CA LEU A 347 -8.76 -19.98 13.04
C LEU A 347 -10.07 -19.55 13.70
N PHE A 348 -10.91 -18.75 13.02
CA PHE A 348 -12.24 -18.40 13.50
C PHE A 348 -13.12 -19.63 13.73
N SER A 349 -13.12 -20.58 12.78
CA SER A 349 -13.90 -21.82 12.89
C SER A 349 -13.44 -22.72 14.04
N ASN A 350 -12.17 -22.64 14.42
CA ASN A 350 -11.60 -23.30 15.59
C ASN A 350 -11.75 -22.52 16.91
N GLY A 351 -12.54 -21.44 16.92
CA GLY A 351 -12.87 -20.68 18.12
C GLY A 351 -11.78 -19.72 18.60
N VAL A 352 -10.75 -19.47 17.79
CA VAL A 352 -9.70 -18.50 18.16
C VAL A 352 -10.30 -17.07 18.16
N ASP A 353 -9.97 -16.31 19.20
CA ASP A 353 -10.49 -14.97 19.36
C ASP A 353 -9.95 -13.98 18.29
N ILE A 354 -10.73 -12.94 18.02
CA ILE A 354 -10.43 -11.98 16.96
C ILE A 354 -9.14 -11.18 17.19
N LYS A 355 -8.75 -10.95 18.46
CA LYS A 355 -7.54 -10.20 18.79
C LYS A 355 -6.32 -11.03 18.43
N THR A 356 -6.28 -12.29 18.85
CA THR A 356 -5.23 -13.26 18.48
C THR A 356 -5.11 -13.41 16.98
N ILE A 357 -6.23 -13.55 16.24
CA ILE A 357 -6.21 -13.62 14.77
C ILE A 357 -5.65 -12.33 14.16
N SER A 358 -6.04 -11.17 14.68
CA SER A 358 -5.55 -9.87 14.21
C SER A 358 -4.02 -9.73 14.39
N GLU A 359 -3.50 -10.20 15.52
CA GLU A 359 -2.06 -10.22 15.83
C GLU A 359 -1.29 -11.17 14.91
N LEU A 360 -1.76 -12.41 14.72
CA LEU A 360 -1.19 -13.39 13.80
C LEU A 360 -1.15 -12.87 12.36
N LEU A 361 -2.22 -12.20 11.91
CA LEU A 361 -2.28 -11.56 10.61
C LEU A 361 -1.43 -10.29 10.52
N GLY A 362 -0.96 -9.71 11.62
CA GLY A 362 -0.23 -8.43 11.65
C GLY A 362 -1.09 -7.27 11.15
N HIS A 363 -2.33 -7.19 11.58
CA HIS A 363 -3.17 -6.01 11.37
C HIS A 363 -2.90 -4.99 12.48
N SER A 364 -2.61 -3.75 12.10
CA SER A 364 -2.37 -2.66 13.06
C SER A 364 -3.63 -2.22 13.81
N ASP A 365 -4.81 -2.60 13.31
CA ASP A 365 -6.12 -2.28 13.88
C ASP A 365 -7.03 -3.51 13.77
N ILE A 366 -7.52 -3.98 14.91
CA ILE A 366 -8.47 -5.10 15.03
C ILE A 366 -9.75 -4.87 14.21
N THR A 367 -10.14 -3.59 14.00
CA THR A 367 -11.27 -3.21 13.18
C THR A 367 -11.12 -3.71 11.73
N THR A 368 -9.89 -3.81 11.23
CA THR A 368 -9.60 -4.40 9.91
C THR A 368 -10.02 -5.87 9.88
N THR A 369 -9.64 -6.65 10.89
CA THR A 369 -10.02 -8.07 11.02
C THR A 369 -11.53 -8.20 11.17
N TYR A 370 -12.14 -7.43 12.07
CA TYR A 370 -13.58 -7.46 12.30
C TYR A 370 -14.37 -7.18 11.03
N ASN A 371 -14.09 -6.07 10.35
CA ASN A 371 -14.80 -5.66 9.13
C ASN A 371 -14.59 -6.66 7.99
N THR A 372 -13.42 -7.29 7.93
CA THR A 372 -13.09 -8.30 6.93
C THR A 372 -13.89 -9.58 7.16
N TYR A 373 -13.97 -10.07 8.40
CA TYR A 373 -14.57 -11.38 8.71
C TYR A 373 -15.93 -11.29 9.43
N VAL A 374 -16.61 -10.14 9.37
CA VAL A 374 -17.88 -9.90 10.09
C VAL A 374 -18.97 -10.95 9.79
N HIS A 375 -19.02 -11.49 8.57
CA HIS A 375 -20.01 -12.52 8.19
C HIS A 375 -19.66 -13.90 8.81
N VAL A 376 -18.38 -14.27 8.89
CA VAL A 376 -17.91 -15.47 9.60
C VAL A 376 -18.25 -15.35 11.08
N ILE A 377 -17.97 -14.18 11.68
CA ILE A 377 -18.28 -13.90 13.09
C ILE A 377 -19.78 -13.97 13.35
N LYS A 378 -20.62 -13.46 12.44
CA LYS A 378 -22.10 -13.55 12.57
C LYS A 378 -22.59 -14.99 12.52
N LYS A 379 -22.02 -15.83 11.63
CA LYS A 379 -22.32 -17.26 11.57
C LYS A 379 -21.96 -17.97 12.87
N LEU A 380 -20.72 -17.76 13.37
CA LEU A 380 -20.26 -18.35 14.63
C LEU A 380 -21.10 -17.92 15.82
N LYS A 381 -21.53 -16.66 15.91
CA LYS A 381 -22.47 -16.18 16.96
C LYS A 381 -23.78 -16.92 16.92
N ARG A 382 -24.35 -17.13 15.73
CA ARG A 382 -25.60 -17.90 15.56
C ARG A 382 -25.42 -19.36 15.99
N ASP A 383 -24.34 -20.00 15.53
CA ASP A 383 -24.05 -21.39 15.85
C ASP A 383 -23.79 -21.59 17.36
N ALA A 384 -23.11 -20.63 18.01
CA ALA A 384 -22.90 -20.62 19.45
C ALA A 384 -24.21 -20.55 20.24
N VAL A 385 -25.16 -19.69 19.83
CA VAL A 385 -26.48 -19.62 20.50
C VAL A 385 -27.27 -20.93 20.30
N ILE A 386 -27.26 -21.50 19.09
CA ILE A 386 -27.95 -22.76 18.79
C ILE A 386 -27.32 -23.93 19.61
N SER A 387 -26.04 -23.89 19.92
CA SER A 387 -25.37 -24.92 20.70
C SER A 387 -25.84 -24.99 22.16
N ILE A 388 -26.45 -23.91 22.71
CA ILE A 388 -27.02 -23.88 24.07
C ILE A 388 -28.26 -24.78 24.17
N ASP A 389 -29.00 -24.92 23.08
CA ASP A 389 -30.21 -25.76 23.01
C ASP A 389 -29.92 -27.27 22.97
N LYS A 390 -28.65 -27.67 22.79
CA LYS A 390 -28.28 -29.08 22.78
C LYS A 390 -28.04 -29.54 24.23
N PRO A 391 -28.75 -30.59 24.72
CA PRO A 391 -28.47 -31.14 26.03
C PRO A 391 -26.99 -31.58 26.08
N LYS A 392 -26.33 -31.21 27.17
CA LYS A 392 -24.98 -31.75 27.46
C LYS A 392 -25.09 -33.27 27.60
N ALA A 393 -24.50 -33.98 26.65
CA ALA A 393 -24.41 -35.44 26.72
C ALA A 393 -23.51 -35.86 27.88
#